data_a4f4e25c544de7f532e0970d7ccc0d10
#
_entry.id   a4f4e25c544de7f532e0970d7ccc0d10
#
_cell.length_a   1.000
_cell.length_b   1.000
_cell.length_c   1.000
_cell.angle_alpha   90.00
_cell.angle_beta   90.00
_cell.angle_gamma   90.00
#
_symmetry.space_group_name_H-M   'P 1'
#
loop_
_entity.id
_entity.type
_entity.pdbx_description
1 polymer ?
#
loop_
_entity_poly.entity_id
_entity_poly.type
_entity_poly.pdbx_seq_one_letter_code
_entity_poly.pdbx_strand_id
1 'polypeptide(L)'
;MHDVVIVGAGPGGSAAAYYLAKQGLDVLLLDKADFPRDKTCGDGLTPRALTVLEDMELLSELLPVGCRLNRVEVASAAGQTVTAPFPGKNGRPGYTLIVPRFTLDDILRRHAITHGAQFQSQVRVTGVTANGKGVEVTGKHPGGSFSATARVAIMATGASVPLLQQMGLLKKMPVVALAARAYFEEVKGLSDAMQLSFAGVPLPGYGWVFPLPHGAANIGAGIFPWGWAGRWLSRNTRQAFDSFIQTPQLREMLAGARQVGQVKGYPLRMDFLTAPTYAERTLLVGEAAGLVNPLTGEGIDYALESGKVAAEHVLRLFASADFSLPRLADYDRLLRQRFQRLFRVCSLTRDLFVNPLLINPMVRLAALRPDLKMVLIRIAFGEQNTLENITVRRVLRRVFAG
;
A
#
# COMPACT_ATOMS: atom_id res chain seq x y z
N MET A 1 -3.17 31.98 -3.88
CA MET A 1 -4.07 30.82 -3.57
C MET A 1 -3.81 29.78 -4.62
N HIS A 2 -3.32 28.62 -4.23
CA HIS A 2 -3.04 27.50 -5.14
C HIS A 2 -4.35 26.89 -5.69
N ASP A 3 -4.24 26.16 -6.79
CA ASP A 3 -5.35 25.34 -7.26
C ASP A 3 -5.53 24.13 -6.32
N VAL A 4 -4.45 23.44 -5.99
CA VAL A 4 -4.48 22.25 -5.13
C VAL A 4 -3.33 22.25 -4.14
N VAL A 5 -3.63 21.97 -2.86
CA VAL A 5 -2.63 21.62 -1.85
C VAL A 5 -2.71 20.11 -1.57
N ILE A 6 -1.57 19.43 -1.62
CA ILE A 6 -1.46 17.99 -1.33
C ILE A 6 -0.63 17.80 -0.06
N VAL A 7 -1.19 17.10 0.92
CA VAL A 7 -0.56 16.86 2.21
C VAL A 7 -0.02 15.43 2.27
N GLY A 8 1.29 15.29 2.12
CA GLY A 8 2.05 14.04 2.08
C GLY A 8 2.61 13.72 0.70
N ALA A 9 3.93 13.66 0.57
CA ALA A 9 4.66 13.36 -0.66
C ALA A 9 5.08 11.88 -0.75
N GLY A 10 4.25 10.97 -0.23
CA GLY A 10 4.35 9.53 -0.50
C GLY A 10 3.77 9.19 -1.89
N PRO A 11 3.67 7.89 -2.24
CA PRO A 11 3.25 7.46 -3.57
C PRO A 11 1.93 8.08 -4.05
N GLY A 12 0.91 8.13 -3.19
CA GLY A 12 -0.40 8.70 -3.57
C GLY A 12 -0.37 10.21 -3.80
N GLY A 13 0.33 10.95 -2.94
CA GLY A 13 0.43 12.41 -3.07
C GLY A 13 1.30 12.82 -4.24
N SER A 14 2.44 12.14 -4.44
CA SER A 14 3.32 12.42 -5.58
C SER A 14 2.67 12.05 -6.92
N ALA A 15 1.91 10.93 -6.97
CA ALA A 15 1.15 10.59 -8.17
C ALA A 15 0.07 11.66 -8.47
N ALA A 16 -0.72 12.06 -7.46
CA ALA A 16 -1.71 13.11 -7.65
C ALA A 16 -1.07 14.44 -8.11
N ALA A 17 0.06 14.82 -7.48
CA ALA A 17 0.80 16.02 -7.85
C ALA A 17 1.28 15.99 -9.32
N TYR A 18 1.87 14.86 -9.75
CA TYR A 18 2.30 14.67 -11.12
C TYR A 18 1.16 14.85 -12.12
N TYR A 19 0.05 14.12 -11.94
CA TYR A 19 -1.06 14.18 -12.90
C TYR A 19 -1.71 15.55 -12.95
N LEU A 20 -1.81 16.27 -11.85
CA LEU A 20 -2.39 17.62 -11.79
C LEU A 20 -1.45 18.67 -12.39
N ALA A 21 -0.18 18.66 -12.01
CA ALA A 21 0.80 19.63 -12.49
C ALA A 21 1.07 19.46 -13.99
N LYS A 22 1.14 18.22 -14.50
CA LYS A 22 1.26 17.91 -15.93
C LYS A 22 0.09 18.53 -16.75
N GLN A 23 -1.06 18.78 -16.14
CA GLN A 23 -2.22 19.45 -16.75
C GLN A 23 -2.27 20.95 -16.48
N GLY A 24 -1.21 21.51 -15.93
CA GLY A 24 -1.03 22.96 -15.75
C GLY A 24 -1.70 23.57 -14.50
N LEU A 25 -2.17 22.77 -13.53
CA LEU A 25 -2.67 23.28 -12.27
C LEU A 25 -1.51 23.72 -11.37
N ASP A 26 -1.74 24.80 -10.61
CA ASP A 26 -0.82 25.26 -9.53
C ASP A 26 -0.95 24.34 -8.31
N VAL A 27 0.00 23.40 -8.18
CA VAL A 27 0.00 22.33 -7.16
C VAL A 27 1.09 22.59 -6.14
N LEU A 28 0.71 22.71 -4.86
CA LEU A 28 1.64 22.72 -3.72
C LEU A 28 1.63 21.34 -3.02
N LEU A 29 2.73 20.62 -3.12
CA LEU A 29 2.96 19.33 -2.47
C LEU A 29 3.74 19.54 -1.16
N LEU A 30 3.21 19.09 -0.04
CA LEU A 30 3.77 19.26 1.30
C LEU A 30 4.16 17.91 1.91
N ASP A 31 5.30 17.83 2.60
CA ASP A 31 5.62 16.71 3.47
C ASP A 31 6.31 17.20 4.76
N LYS A 32 6.07 16.47 5.85
CA LYS A 32 6.68 16.72 7.16
C LYS A 32 8.17 16.34 7.23
N ALA A 33 8.65 15.54 6.30
CA ALA A 33 10.01 15.05 6.24
C ALA A 33 10.80 15.70 5.11
N ASP A 34 12.13 15.66 5.23
CA ASP A 34 13.02 15.87 4.10
C ASP A 34 13.13 14.60 3.27
N PHE A 35 13.53 14.75 2.03
CA PHE A 35 13.76 13.66 1.09
C PHE A 35 15.21 13.63 0.61
N PRO A 36 15.74 12.43 0.36
CA PRO A 36 15.08 11.12 0.44
C PRO A 36 14.86 10.68 1.90
N ARG A 37 13.75 9.97 2.16
CA ARG A 37 13.39 9.49 3.49
C ARG A 37 12.99 8.02 3.50
N ASP A 38 13.28 7.35 4.61
CA ASP A 38 12.78 5.99 4.83
C ASP A 38 11.32 6.00 5.30
N LYS A 39 10.57 4.98 4.87
CA LYS A 39 9.25 4.63 5.41
C LYS A 39 9.14 3.13 5.53
N THR A 40 8.74 2.63 6.70
CA THR A 40 8.53 1.19 6.93
C THR A 40 7.55 0.62 5.91
N CYS A 41 8.01 -0.37 5.12
CA CYS A 41 7.29 -1.02 4.03
C CYS A 41 8.02 -2.31 3.64
N GLY A 42 7.37 -3.22 2.94
CA GLY A 42 8.00 -4.34 2.23
C GLY A 42 8.63 -3.95 0.89
N ASP A 43 8.41 -2.70 0.43
CA ASP A 43 9.01 -2.14 -0.81
C ASP A 43 8.53 -2.79 -2.12
N GLY A 44 7.53 -3.65 -2.07
CA GLY A 44 7.00 -4.37 -3.23
C GLY A 44 6.11 -3.49 -4.12
N LEU A 45 6.41 -3.47 -5.41
CA LEU A 45 5.61 -2.85 -6.47
C LEU A 45 4.93 -3.96 -7.27
N THR A 46 3.66 -4.19 -6.99
CA THR A 46 2.86 -5.22 -7.69
C THR A 46 2.63 -4.89 -9.16
N PRO A 47 2.18 -5.83 -10.00
CA PRO A 47 1.80 -5.52 -11.38
C PRO A 47 0.81 -4.36 -11.51
N ARG A 48 -0.05 -4.14 -10.49
CA ARG A 48 -0.96 -2.98 -10.43
C ARG A 48 -0.18 -1.67 -10.26
N ALA A 49 0.78 -1.61 -9.34
CA ALA A 49 1.63 -0.44 -9.15
C ALA A 49 2.43 -0.13 -10.42
N LEU A 50 3.03 -1.16 -11.03
CA LEU A 50 3.83 -1.02 -12.24
C LEU A 50 3.02 -0.45 -13.41
N THR A 51 1.74 -0.77 -13.54
CA THR A 51 0.87 -0.18 -14.57
C THR A 51 0.72 1.34 -14.41
N VAL A 52 0.57 1.83 -13.18
CA VAL A 52 0.50 3.29 -12.93
C VAL A 52 1.85 3.95 -13.13
N LEU A 53 2.94 3.30 -12.72
CA LEU A 53 4.31 3.80 -12.90
C LEU A 53 4.73 3.82 -14.37
N GLU A 54 4.25 2.88 -15.18
CA GLU A 54 4.42 2.88 -16.63
C GLU A 54 3.69 4.08 -17.27
N ASP A 55 2.44 4.33 -16.88
CA ASP A 55 1.66 5.49 -17.32
C ASP A 55 2.31 6.83 -16.88
N MET A 56 3.03 6.83 -15.77
CA MET A 56 3.86 7.95 -15.31
C MET A 56 5.25 8.01 -15.98
N GLU A 57 5.57 7.10 -16.91
CA GLU A 57 6.86 7.03 -17.62
C GLU A 57 8.07 6.77 -16.69
N LEU A 58 7.86 6.14 -15.52
CA LEU A 58 8.89 5.94 -14.50
C LEU A 58 9.57 4.57 -14.51
N LEU A 59 9.11 3.59 -15.32
CA LEU A 59 9.69 2.25 -15.30
C LEU A 59 11.16 2.23 -15.71
N SER A 60 11.57 3.09 -16.64
CA SER A 60 12.98 3.20 -17.07
C SER A 60 13.93 3.68 -15.97
N GLU A 61 13.44 4.50 -15.03
CA GLU A 61 14.22 4.97 -13.88
C GLU A 61 14.19 3.96 -12.71
N LEU A 62 13.10 3.21 -12.55
CA LEU A 62 12.90 2.28 -11.45
C LEU A 62 13.54 0.90 -11.67
N LEU A 63 13.55 0.40 -12.91
CA LEU A 63 14.10 -0.93 -13.24
C LEU A 63 15.58 -1.08 -12.86
N PRO A 64 16.46 -0.10 -13.11
CA PRO A 64 17.89 -0.23 -12.76
C PRO A 64 18.16 -0.21 -11.24
N VAL A 65 17.28 0.39 -10.43
CA VAL A 65 17.48 0.56 -8.99
C VAL A 65 16.66 -0.45 -8.15
N GLY A 66 15.81 -1.25 -8.79
CA GLY A 66 14.98 -2.24 -8.15
C GLY A 66 15.43 -3.67 -8.43
N CYS A 67 14.90 -4.60 -7.63
CA CYS A 67 15.05 -6.04 -7.87
C CYS A 67 13.78 -6.58 -8.54
N ARG A 68 13.90 -7.06 -9.78
CA ARG A 68 12.79 -7.66 -10.52
C ARG A 68 12.60 -9.11 -10.11
N LEU A 69 11.38 -9.45 -9.70
CA LEU A 69 10.97 -10.80 -9.30
C LEU A 69 9.85 -11.30 -10.22
N ASN A 70 10.00 -12.51 -10.75
CA ASN A 70 9.06 -13.08 -11.72
C ASN A 70 8.08 -14.06 -11.07
N ARG A 71 8.34 -14.46 -9.83
CA ARG A 71 7.56 -15.46 -9.11
C ARG A 71 7.20 -14.98 -7.72
N VAL A 72 6.13 -15.54 -7.19
CA VAL A 72 5.80 -15.49 -5.76
C VAL A 72 5.92 -16.90 -5.18
N GLU A 73 6.49 -16.98 -4.00
CA GLU A 73 6.61 -18.21 -3.23
C GLU A 73 5.85 -18.05 -1.91
N VAL A 74 5.02 -19.02 -1.58
CA VAL A 74 4.23 -19.02 -0.35
C VAL A 74 4.55 -20.29 0.43
N ALA A 75 5.08 -20.14 1.64
CA ALA A 75 5.33 -21.24 2.57
C ALA A 75 4.21 -21.32 3.62
N SER A 76 3.67 -22.52 3.84
CA SER A 76 2.71 -22.79 4.93
C SER A 76 3.39 -22.70 6.29
N ALA A 77 2.59 -22.67 7.36
CA ALA A 77 3.11 -22.75 8.73
C ALA A 77 3.88 -24.06 9.01
N ALA A 78 3.58 -25.13 8.26
CA ALA A 78 4.28 -26.42 8.31
C ALA A 78 5.50 -26.50 7.38
N GLY A 79 5.87 -25.42 6.68
CA GLY A 79 7.04 -25.36 5.81
C GLY A 79 6.82 -25.86 4.38
N GLN A 80 5.60 -26.28 4.00
CA GLN A 80 5.31 -26.60 2.60
C GLN A 80 5.29 -25.35 1.73
N THR A 81 5.98 -25.40 0.60
CA THR A 81 6.15 -24.25 -0.30
C THR A 81 5.39 -24.44 -1.61
N VAL A 82 4.77 -23.37 -2.07
CA VAL A 82 4.11 -23.28 -3.38
C VAL A 82 4.66 -22.07 -4.11
N THR A 83 5.16 -22.29 -5.33
CA THR A 83 5.66 -21.23 -6.20
C THR A 83 4.73 -21.05 -7.40
N ALA A 84 4.51 -19.79 -7.80
CA ALA A 84 3.75 -19.44 -8.98
C ALA A 84 4.34 -18.20 -9.68
N PRO A 85 4.19 -18.08 -11.01
CA PRO A 85 4.54 -16.84 -11.70
C PRO A 85 3.56 -15.72 -11.32
N PHE A 86 4.00 -14.48 -11.38
CA PHE A 86 3.08 -13.35 -11.34
C PHE A 86 2.20 -13.35 -12.58
N PRO A 87 0.90 -13.11 -12.43
CA PRO A 87 0.01 -13.07 -13.58
C PRO A 87 0.31 -11.85 -14.44
N GLY A 88 0.69 -12.09 -15.70
CA GLY A 88 0.76 -11.08 -16.75
C GLY A 88 -0.49 -11.15 -17.60
N LYS A 89 -1.40 -10.17 -17.52
CA LYS A 89 -2.64 -10.12 -18.31
C LYS A 89 -3.17 -8.70 -18.41
N ASN A 90 -3.87 -8.40 -19.52
CA ASN A 90 -4.56 -7.12 -19.74
C ASN A 90 -3.62 -5.90 -19.66
N GLY A 91 -2.45 -6.00 -20.31
CA GLY A 91 -1.45 -4.93 -20.33
C GLY A 91 -0.67 -4.73 -19.03
N ARG A 92 -0.88 -5.60 -18.02
CA ARG A 92 -0.12 -5.55 -16.77
C ARG A 92 1.12 -6.45 -16.86
N PRO A 93 2.27 -5.98 -16.33
CA PRO A 93 3.49 -6.78 -16.25
C PRO A 93 3.29 -8.08 -15.45
N GLY A 94 3.89 -9.18 -15.92
CA GLY A 94 3.94 -10.48 -15.23
C GLY A 94 5.11 -10.58 -14.24
N TYR A 95 5.47 -9.48 -13.58
CA TYR A 95 6.54 -9.41 -12.57
C TYR A 95 6.19 -8.40 -11.49
N THR A 96 6.94 -8.42 -10.41
CA THR A 96 6.96 -7.40 -9.38
C THR A 96 8.34 -6.77 -9.31
N LEU A 97 8.45 -5.56 -8.79
CA LEU A 97 9.71 -4.87 -8.59
C LEU A 97 9.82 -4.48 -7.11
N ILE A 98 10.95 -4.80 -6.48
CA ILE A 98 11.21 -4.39 -5.11
C ILE A 98 12.12 -3.18 -5.14
N VAL A 99 11.61 -2.02 -4.69
CA VAL A 99 12.35 -0.74 -4.67
C VAL A 99 12.25 -0.13 -3.28
N PRO A 100 13.35 0.09 -2.58
CA PRO A 100 13.31 0.71 -1.25
C PRO A 100 12.57 2.05 -1.27
N ARG A 101 11.71 2.27 -0.27
CA ARG A 101 10.92 3.50 -0.16
C ARG A 101 11.76 4.78 -0.10
N PHE A 102 13.00 4.66 0.37
CA PHE A 102 13.97 5.75 0.31
C PHE A 102 14.20 6.23 -1.13
N THR A 103 14.30 5.29 -2.08
CA THR A 103 14.52 5.57 -3.50
C THR A 103 13.20 5.86 -4.22
N LEU A 104 12.18 5.02 -4.03
CA LEU A 104 10.89 5.15 -4.73
C LEU A 104 10.22 6.48 -4.46
N ASP A 105 10.08 6.86 -3.18
CA ASP A 105 9.34 8.07 -2.81
C ASP A 105 10.08 9.33 -3.32
N ASP A 106 11.40 9.31 -3.35
CA ASP A 106 12.19 10.43 -3.89
C ASP A 106 12.07 10.55 -5.42
N ILE A 107 12.11 9.43 -6.14
CA ILE A 107 11.87 9.41 -7.59
C ILE A 107 10.49 9.99 -7.91
N LEU A 108 9.44 9.49 -7.25
CA LEU A 108 8.07 9.96 -7.47
C LEU A 108 7.91 11.45 -7.20
N ARG A 109 8.47 11.93 -6.09
CA ARG A 109 8.43 13.35 -5.72
C ARG A 109 9.17 14.23 -6.74
N ARG A 110 10.42 13.86 -7.11
CA ARG A 110 11.20 14.60 -8.12
C ARG A 110 10.47 14.65 -9.45
N HIS A 111 9.87 13.54 -9.86
CA HIS A 111 9.10 13.47 -11.08
C HIS A 111 7.88 14.42 -11.08
N ALA A 112 7.17 14.53 -9.97
CA ALA A 112 6.09 15.51 -9.83
C ALA A 112 6.61 16.97 -9.94
N ILE A 113 7.75 17.27 -9.31
CA ILE A 113 8.39 18.59 -9.38
C ILE A 113 8.82 18.92 -10.82
N THR A 114 9.44 17.99 -11.52
CA THR A 114 9.88 18.19 -12.93
C THR A 114 8.70 18.49 -13.85
N HIS A 115 7.49 18.06 -13.48
CA HIS A 115 6.26 18.34 -14.23
C HIS A 115 5.47 19.56 -13.71
N GLY A 116 6.07 20.37 -12.84
CA GLY A 116 5.54 21.69 -12.43
C GLY A 116 4.94 21.74 -11.03
N ALA A 117 4.92 20.65 -10.25
CA ALA A 117 4.50 20.72 -8.87
C ALA A 117 5.52 21.50 -8.00
N GLN A 118 5.06 22.39 -7.17
CA GLN A 118 5.85 23.03 -6.13
C GLN A 118 5.95 22.08 -4.92
N PHE A 119 7.14 21.88 -4.36
CA PHE A 119 7.34 21.03 -3.20
C PHE A 119 7.92 21.80 -2.03
N GLN A 120 7.33 21.57 -0.84
CA GLN A 120 7.90 22.09 0.41
C GLN A 120 8.03 20.97 1.44
N SER A 121 9.27 20.68 1.84
CA SER A 121 9.59 19.72 2.90
C SER A 121 9.46 20.36 4.29
N GLN A 122 9.55 19.52 5.33
CA GLN A 122 9.53 19.90 6.75
C GLN A 122 8.26 20.65 7.19
N VAL A 123 7.18 20.55 6.42
CA VAL A 123 5.89 21.15 6.77
C VAL A 123 4.99 20.09 7.44
N ARG A 124 4.87 20.19 8.75
CA ARG A 124 3.92 19.37 9.52
C ARG A 124 2.57 20.06 9.55
N VAL A 125 1.70 19.64 8.65
CA VAL A 125 0.30 20.13 8.64
C VAL A 125 -0.41 19.71 9.92
N THR A 126 -1.07 20.66 10.57
CA THR A 126 -1.81 20.48 11.81
C THR A 126 -3.28 20.89 11.70
N GLY A 127 -3.70 21.52 10.61
CA GLY A 127 -5.10 21.88 10.38
C GLY A 127 -5.41 21.97 8.90
N VAL A 128 -6.65 21.60 8.55
CA VAL A 128 -7.23 21.77 7.21
C VAL A 128 -8.68 22.19 7.40
N THR A 129 -9.04 23.37 6.94
CA THR A 129 -10.37 23.95 7.15
C THR A 129 -10.93 24.45 5.83
N ALA A 130 -12.10 23.96 5.44
CA ALA A 130 -12.85 24.47 4.30
C ALA A 130 -13.66 25.71 4.70
N ASN A 131 -13.79 26.70 3.78
CA ASN A 131 -14.49 27.95 4.03
C ASN A 131 -15.46 28.34 2.90
N GLY A 132 -15.99 27.37 2.16
CA GLY A 132 -16.89 27.61 1.02
C GLY A 132 -16.20 28.10 -0.25
N LYS A 133 -15.21 28.99 -0.16
CA LYS A 133 -14.45 29.51 -1.31
C LYS A 133 -13.22 28.65 -1.63
N GLY A 134 -12.68 27.97 -0.63
CA GLY A 134 -11.47 27.16 -0.74
C GLY A 134 -11.20 26.36 0.53
N VAL A 135 -9.95 26.02 0.71
CA VAL A 135 -9.42 25.33 1.89
C VAL A 135 -8.16 26.04 2.38
N GLU A 136 -8.07 26.24 3.68
CA GLU A 136 -6.88 26.70 4.35
C GLU A 136 -6.17 25.49 4.99
N VAL A 137 -4.87 25.38 4.74
CA VAL A 137 -3.99 24.38 5.32
C VAL A 137 -3.00 25.08 6.23
N THR A 138 -3.02 24.75 7.52
CA THR A 138 -2.12 25.32 8.53
C THR A 138 -1.18 24.27 9.08
N GLY A 139 -0.01 24.69 9.55
CA GLY A 139 0.99 23.78 10.04
C GLY A 139 2.17 24.46 10.72
N LYS A 140 3.23 23.66 10.91
CA LYS A 140 4.52 24.12 11.46
C LYS A 140 5.64 23.75 10.50
N HIS A 141 6.57 24.66 10.35
CA HIS A 141 7.82 24.53 9.63
C HIS A 141 8.98 24.95 10.55
N PRO A 142 10.23 24.52 10.39
CA PRO A 142 11.34 24.93 11.24
C PRO A 142 11.49 26.45 11.38
N GLY A 143 11.11 27.22 10.36
CA GLY A 143 11.12 28.71 10.39
C GLY A 143 9.89 29.33 11.05
N GLY A 144 8.93 28.57 11.62
CA GLY A 144 7.75 29.12 12.29
C GLY A 144 6.42 28.50 11.84
N SER A 145 5.35 29.29 11.88
CA SER A 145 4.03 28.88 11.42
C SER A 145 3.97 28.80 9.90
N PHE A 146 3.20 27.85 9.40
CA PHE A 146 2.92 27.67 7.98
C PHE A 146 1.43 27.85 7.72
N SER A 147 1.07 28.55 6.66
CA SER A 147 -0.30 28.62 6.14
C SER A 147 -0.27 28.69 4.60
N ALA A 148 -1.17 27.97 3.97
CA ALA A 148 -1.42 28.02 2.54
C ALA A 148 -2.91 27.88 2.26
N THR A 149 -3.37 28.53 1.17
CA THR A 149 -4.77 28.43 0.73
C THR A 149 -4.84 27.82 -0.66
N ALA A 150 -5.87 26.96 -0.89
CA ALA A 150 -6.10 26.35 -2.17
C ALA A 150 -7.60 26.22 -2.46
N ARG A 151 -7.95 25.89 -3.70
CA ARG A 151 -9.35 25.58 -4.07
C ARG A 151 -9.77 24.20 -3.57
N VAL A 152 -8.83 23.23 -3.54
CA VAL A 152 -9.03 21.84 -3.09
C VAL A 152 -7.80 21.35 -2.34
N ALA A 153 -7.99 20.50 -1.32
CA ALA A 153 -6.92 19.75 -0.65
C ALA A 153 -6.98 18.26 -1.00
N ILE A 154 -5.82 17.62 -1.11
CA ILE A 154 -5.70 16.16 -1.19
C ILE A 154 -4.90 15.67 0.02
N MET A 155 -5.53 14.82 0.84
CA MET A 155 -4.91 14.23 2.01
C MET A 155 -4.25 12.90 1.64
N ALA A 156 -2.92 12.87 1.60
CA ALA A 156 -2.08 11.72 1.31
C ALA A 156 -1.20 11.33 2.52
N THR A 157 -1.75 11.48 3.74
CA THR A 157 -1.02 11.42 5.02
C THR A 157 -0.64 10.00 5.46
N GLY A 158 -0.97 8.98 4.68
CA GLY A 158 -0.74 7.58 5.04
C GLY A 158 -1.57 7.16 6.26
N ALA A 159 -1.01 6.33 7.13
CA ALA A 159 -1.68 5.86 8.35
C ALA A 159 -1.83 6.95 9.45
N SER A 160 -1.43 8.19 9.20
CA SER A 160 -1.53 9.25 10.21
C SER A 160 -3.00 9.64 10.44
N VAL A 161 -3.53 9.25 11.58
CA VAL A 161 -4.93 9.47 11.98
C VAL A 161 -5.18 10.84 12.64
N PRO A 162 -4.25 11.43 13.43
CA PRO A 162 -4.57 12.61 14.23
C PRO A 162 -5.15 13.78 13.43
N LEU A 163 -4.59 14.08 12.27
CA LEU A 163 -5.11 15.16 11.43
C LEU A 163 -6.52 14.87 10.91
N LEU A 164 -6.82 13.61 10.53
CA LEU A 164 -8.15 13.22 10.08
C LEU A 164 -9.18 13.25 11.23
N GLN A 165 -8.75 12.98 12.46
CA GLN A 165 -9.61 13.13 13.65
C GLN A 165 -9.88 14.60 13.94
N GLN A 166 -8.87 15.47 13.87
CA GLN A 166 -9.02 16.92 14.05
C GLN A 166 -9.97 17.54 13.00
N MET A 167 -9.92 17.02 11.75
CA MET A 167 -10.89 17.38 10.71
C MET A 167 -12.29 16.81 10.91
N GLY A 168 -12.52 16.00 11.96
CA GLY A 168 -13.79 15.33 12.22
C GLY A 168 -14.12 14.16 11.28
N LEU A 169 -13.17 13.75 10.43
CA LEU A 169 -13.36 12.67 9.44
C LEU A 169 -13.30 11.28 10.07
N LEU A 170 -12.55 11.12 11.14
CA LEU A 170 -12.44 9.86 11.88
C LEU A 170 -12.85 10.10 13.34
N LYS A 171 -13.99 9.55 13.75
CA LYS A 171 -14.48 9.67 15.15
C LYS A 171 -13.73 8.77 16.12
N LYS A 172 -13.19 7.66 15.65
CA LYS A 172 -12.48 6.64 16.46
C LYS A 172 -11.21 6.19 15.74
N MET A 173 -10.23 5.71 16.51
CA MET A 173 -9.08 5.03 15.95
C MET A 173 -9.54 3.77 15.22
N PRO A 174 -9.18 3.60 13.93
CA PRO A 174 -9.48 2.36 13.22
C PRO A 174 -8.65 1.21 13.79
N VAL A 175 -9.16 -0.01 13.64
CA VAL A 175 -8.34 -1.20 13.87
C VAL A 175 -7.30 -1.26 12.75
N VAL A 176 -6.03 -1.45 13.13
CA VAL A 176 -4.91 -1.48 12.20
C VAL A 176 -4.21 -2.83 12.24
N ALA A 177 -3.70 -3.29 11.10
CA ALA A 177 -2.65 -4.29 11.09
C ALA A 177 -1.33 -3.65 11.52
N LEU A 178 -0.42 -4.45 11.99
CA LEU A 178 0.88 -3.99 12.45
C LEU A 178 1.96 -4.79 11.72
N ALA A 179 3.00 -4.12 11.26
CA ALA A 179 4.12 -4.75 10.58
C ALA A 179 5.44 -4.24 11.15
N ALA A 180 6.47 -5.08 11.15
CA ALA A 180 7.84 -4.70 11.47
C ALA A 180 8.79 -5.26 10.42
N ARG A 181 9.85 -4.50 10.07
CA ARG A 181 10.86 -4.95 9.10
C ARG A 181 12.25 -4.41 9.42
N ALA A 182 13.24 -5.09 8.88
CA ALA A 182 14.61 -4.61 8.77
C ALA A 182 15.17 -4.91 7.38
N TYR A 183 16.22 -4.19 7.00
CA TYR A 183 17.04 -4.53 5.85
C TYR A 183 18.20 -5.40 6.30
N PHE A 184 18.59 -6.33 5.42
CA PHE A 184 19.76 -7.17 5.60
C PHE A 184 20.61 -7.15 4.33
N GLU A 185 21.92 -7.19 4.48
CA GLU A 185 22.90 -7.37 3.41
C GLU A 185 23.55 -8.74 3.55
N GLU A 186 24.16 -9.24 2.48
CA GLU A 186 24.85 -10.54 2.42
C GLU A 186 23.91 -11.71 2.77
N VAL A 187 22.65 -11.62 2.34
CA VAL A 187 21.63 -12.67 2.58
C VAL A 187 21.85 -13.81 1.60
N LYS A 188 21.96 -15.04 2.13
CA LYS A 188 22.16 -16.25 1.35
C LYS A 188 20.85 -16.80 0.79
N GLY A 189 20.93 -17.56 -0.32
CA GLY A 189 19.77 -18.31 -0.84
C GLY A 189 18.63 -17.44 -1.37
N LEU A 190 18.87 -16.15 -1.69
CA LEU A 190 17.88 -15.32 -2.37
C LEU A 190 17.61 -15.86 -3.78
N SER A 191 16.35 -15.79 -4.20
CA SER A 191 15.88 -16.21 -5.52
C SER A 191 15.16 -15.07 -6.24
N ASP A 192 14.68 -15.30 -7.46
CA ASP A 192 13.83 -14.38 -8.22
C ASP A 192 12.34 -14.43 -7.76
N ALA A 193 12.08 -14.85 -6.54
CA ALA A 193 10.75 -14.95 -5.97
C ALA A 193 10.52 -13.96 -4.82
N MET A 194 9.34 -13.35 -4.79
CA MET A 194 8.79 -12.69 -3.63
C MET A 194 8.35 -13.78 -2.65
N GLN A 195 9.03 -13.92 -1.52
CA GLN A 195 8.75 -14.98 -0.55
C GLN A 195 7.81 -14.48 0.55
N LEU A 196 6.73 -15.23 0.77
CA LEU A 196 5.77 -15.05 1.85
C LEU A 196 5.73 -16.33 2.70
N SER A 197 5.76 -16.22 4.02
CA SER A 197 5.78 -17.38 4.91
C SER A 197 4.82 -17.21 6.08
N PHE A 198 4.04 -18.26 6.32
CA PHE A 198 3.19 -18.37 7.52
C PHE A 198 3.91 -19.07 8.68
N ALA A 199 5.14 -19.57 8.49
CA ALA A 199 5.95 -20.14 9.54
C ALA A 199 6.55 -19.05 10.45
N GLY A 200 6.58 -19.30 11.75
CA GLY A 200 7.20 -18.41 12.74
C GLY A 200 6.48 -17.09 13.00
N VAL A 201 5.30 -16.87 12.40
CA VAL A 201 4.49 -15.66 12.60
C VAL A 201 3.12 -16.03 13.17
N PRO A 202 2.62 -15.30 14.18
CA PRO A 202 1.27 -15.54 14.70
C PRO A 202 0.19 -15.34 13.63
N LEU A 203 -0.75 -16.28 13.49
CA LEU A 203 -1.85 -16.20 12.53
C LEU A 203 -3.10 -15.51 13.14
N PRO A 204 -3.79 -14.68 12.39
CA PRO A 204 -3.55 -14.29 11.00
C PRO A 204 -2.41 -13.27 10.88
N GLY A 205 -1.37 -13.67 10.17
CA GLY A 205 -0.16 -12.89 9.90
C GLY A 205 0.75 -13.64 8.97
N TYR A 206 1.78 -13.01 8.46
CA TYR A 206 2.81 -13.65 7.64
C TYR A 206 4.13 -12.89 7.73
N GLY A 207 5.24 -13.61 7.46
CA GLY A 207 6.54 -13.02 7.23
C GLY A 207 6.85 -12.90 5.74
N TRP A 208 7.78 -12.04 5.40
CA TRP A 208 8.24 -11.89 4.02
C TRP A 208 9.76 -11.78 3.92
N VAL A 209 10.30 -12.24 2.78
CA VAL A 209 11.66 -11.99 2.32
C VAL A 209 11.57 -11.45 0.91
N PHE A 210 11.89 -10.18 0.73
CA PHE A 210 11.84 -9.51 -0.56
C PHE A 210 13.26 -9.15 -0.97
N PRO A 211 13.81 -9.87 -1.97
CA PRO A 211 15.15 -9.61 -2.48
C PRO A 211 15.32 -8.18 -2.98
N LEU A 212 16.48 -7.63 -2.72
CA LEU A 212 16.96 -6.34 -3.19
C LEU A 212 18.25 -6.55 -4.02
N PRO A 213 18.70 -5.55 -4.78
CA PRO A 213 19.98 -5.64 -5.48
C PRO A 213 21.16 -5.96 -4.54
N HIS A 214 22.22 -6.53 -5.10
CA HIS A 214 23.49 -6.80 -4.42
C HIS A 214 23.42 -7.74 -3.22
N GLY A 215 22.53 -8.74 -3.25
CA GLY A 215 22.41 -9.73 -2.17
C GLY A 215 21.77 -9.19 -0.88
N ALA A 216 21.12 -8.05 -0.97
CA ALA A 216 20.34 -7.50 0.14
C ALA A 216 18.88 -8.01 0.12
N ALA A 217 18.17 -7.84 1.24
CA ALA A 217 16.75 -8.15 1.34
C ALA A 217 16.02 -7.23 2.34
N ASN A 218 14.76 -6.94 2.04
CA ASN A 218 13.80 -6.43 3.00
C ASN A 218 13.09 -7.63 3.64
N ILE A 219 13.27 -7.81 4.95
CA ILE A 219 12.71 -8.93 5.71
C ILE A 219 11.79 -8.36 6.79
N GLY A 220 10.59 -8.92 6.91
CA GLY A 220 9.65 -8.45 7.90
C GLY A 220 8.55 -9.43 8.25
N ALA A 221 7.71 -9.04 9.22
CA ALA A 221 6.53 -9.77 9.64
C ALA A 221 5.37 -8.81 9.90
N GLY A 222 4.17 -9.24 9.49
CA GLY A 222 2.92 -8.52 9.71
C GLY A 222 1.92 -9.36 10.48
N ILE A 223 1.15 -8.74 11.37
CA ILE A 223 0.05 -9.35 12.12
C ILE A 223 -1.25 -8.62 11.84
N PHE A 224 -2.33 -9.38 11.68
CA PHE A 224 -3.65 -8.90 11.28
C PHE A 224 -4.69 -9.24 12.37
N PRO A 225 -5.06 -8.29 13.24
CA PRO A 225 -5.92 -8.56 14.39
C PRO A 225 -7.40 -8.66 14.02
N TRP A 226 -7.72 -9.40 12.97
CA TRP A 226 -9.08 -9.66 12.49
C TRP A 226 -9.45 -11.15 12.51
N GLY A 227 -10.72 -11.44 12.28
CA GLY A 227 -11.24 -12.79 12.36
C GLY A 227 -11.26 -13.32 13.79
N TRP A 228 -11.66 -14.58 13.95
CA TRP A 228 -11.75 -15.24 15.26
C TRP A 228 -10.38 -15.45 15.91
N ALA A 229 -9.37 -15.82 15.11
CA ALA A 229 -8.00 -16.05 15.60
C ALA A 229 -7.29 -14.75 15.99
N GLY A 230 -7.51 -13.67 15.24
CA GLY A 230 -6.84 -12.39 15.46
C GLY A 230 -7.26 -11.64 16.72
N ARG A 231 -8.42 -11.98 17.33
CA ARG A 231 -8.90 -11.33 18.56
C ARG A 231 -7.98 -11.52 19.77
N TRP A 232 -7.25 -12.64 19.78
CA TRP A 232 -6.39 -13.06 20.89
C TRP A 232 -4.90 -12.84 20.59
N LEU A 233 -4.56 -12.25 19.44
CA LEU A 233 -3.18 -12.00 19.07
C LEU A 233 -2.53 -10.94 19.95
N SER A 234 -1.32 -11.26 20.41
CA SER A 234 -0.40 -10.24 20.89
C SER A 234 -0.07 -9.26 19.77
N ARG A 235 -0.19 -7.96 20.04
CA ARG A 235 0.14 -6.90 19.08
C ARG A 235 1.62 -6.53 19.09
N ASN A 236 2.47 -7.41 19.56
CA ASN A 236 3.91 -7.20 19.61
C ASN A 236 4.57 -7.62 18.28
N THR A 237 4.65 -6.67 17.35
CA THR A 237 5.27 -6.89 16.03
C THR A 237 6.77 -7.18 16.12
N ARG A 238 7.45 -6.66 17.13
CA ARG A 238 8.86 -6.96 17.35
C ARG A 238 9.03 -8.44 17.65
N GLN A 239 8.22 -8.99 18.54
CA GLN A 239 8.24 -10.43 18.84
C GLN A 239 7.91 -11.28 17.62
N ALA A 240 6.92 -10.88 16.81
CA ALA A 240 6.58 -11.59 15.57
C ALA A 240 7.74 -11.58 14.57
N PHE A 241 8.43 -10.45 14.42
CA PHE A 241 9.62 -10.33 13.59
C PHE A 241 10.77 -11.21 14.13
N ASP A 242 11.07 -11.13 15.43
CA ASP A 242 12.14 -11.90 16.06
C ASP A 242 11.88 -13.42 15.95
N SER A 243 10.62 -13.86 16.12
CA SER A 243 10.23 -15.26 15.90
C SER A 243 10.39 -15.69 14.44
N PHE A 244 10.03 -14.83 13.49
CA PHE A 244 10.16 -15.12 12.07
C PHE A 244 11.61 -15.33 11.65
N ILE A 245 12.52 -14.44 12.02
CA ILE A 245 13.95 -14.55 11.67
C ILE A 245 14.65 -15.73 12.34
N GLN A 246 14.04 -16.32 13.39
CA GLN A 246 14.53 -17.52 14.08
C GLN A 246 14.03 -18.84 13.45
N THR A 247 13.19 -18.81 12.41
CA THR A 247 12.82 -20.03 11.68
C THR A 247 14.04 -20.68 11.05
N PRO A 248 14.08 -22.02 10.90
CA PRO A 248 15.25 -22.72 10.36
C PRO A 248 15.73 -22.14 9.01
N GLN A 249 14.80 -21.88 8.11
CA GLN A 249 15.08 -21.29 6.79
C GLN A 249 15.75 -19.90 6.93
N LEU A 250 15.18 -19.02 7.75
CA LEU A 250 15.71 -17.66 7.90
C LEU A 250 17.05 -17.64 8.64
N ARG A 251 17.25 -18.51 9.60
CA ARG A 251 18.54 -18.66 10.29
C ARG A 251 19.66 -19.06 9.32
N GLU A 252 19.36 -19.96 8.38
CA GLU A 252 20.30 -20.35 7.34
C GLU A 252 20.58 -19.19 6.38
N MET A 253 19.53 -18.53 5.87
CA MET A 253 19.66 -17.39 4.97
C MET A 253 20.42 -16.22 5.60
N LEU A 254 20.23 -15.99 6.88
CA LEU A 254 20.85 -14.89 7.63
C LEU A 254 22.18 -15.26 8.29
N ALA A 255 22.68 -16.49 8.09
CA ALA A 255 23.97 -16.91 8.61
C ALA A 255 25.11 -16.09 7.94
N GLY A 256 25.64 -15.13 8.67
CA GLY A 256 26.65 -14.16 8.22
C GLY A 256 26.07 -12.87 7.62
N ALA A 257 24.75 -12.76 7.45
CA ALA A 257 24.12 -11.54 6.98
C ALA A 257 24.21 -10.40 8.02
N ARG A 258 24.31 -9.18 7.54
CA ARG A 258 24.40 -7.98 8.37
C ARG A 258 23.08 -7.20 8.34
N GLN A 259 22.46 -6.98 9.50
CA GLN A 259 21.30 -6.11 9.61
C GLN A 259 21.68 -4.65 9.40
N VAL A 260 20.97 -3.95 8.53
CA VAL A 260 21.16 -2.53 8.24
C VAL A 260 20.12 -1.70 8.99
N GLY A 261 20.58 -0.89 9.93
CA GLY A 261 19.74 -0.06 10.78
C GLY A 261 18.92 -0.85 11.80
N GLN A 262 17.84 -0.23 12.28
CA GLN A 262 16.99 -0.80 13.31
C GLN A 262 15.74 -1.46 12.71
N VAL A 263 15.16 -2.42 13.44
CA VAL A 263 13.82 -2.95 13.14
C VAL A 263 12.79 -1.82 13.34
N LYS A 264 12.05 -1.50 12.29
CA LYS A 264 11.05 -0.42 12.30
C LYS A 264 9.64 -0.98 12.18
N GLY A 265 8.76 -0.57 13.08
CA GLY A 265 7.34 -0.93 13.07
C GLY A 265 6.46 0.14 12.41
N TYR A 266 5.32 -0.27 11.85
CA TYR A 266 4.34 0.64 11.25
C TYR A 266 2.92 0.08 11.32
N PRO A 267 1.90 0.91 11.66
CA PRO A 267 0.50 0.52 11.55
C PRO A 267 0.02 0.62 10.09
N LEU A 268 -0.90 -0.28 9.71
CA LEU A 268 -1.50 -0.32 8.38
C LEU A 268 -3.02 -0.15 8.51
N ARG A 269 -3.57 0.88 7.87
CA ARG A 269 -5.01 1.14 7.83
C ARG A 269 -5.68 0.38 6.69
N MET A 270 -6.61 -0.51 7.03
CA MET A 270 -7.31 -1.38 6.08
C MET A 270 -8.83 -1.20 6.14
N ASP A 271 -9.28 -0.03 6.58
CA ASP A 271 -10.69 0.29 6.88
C ASP A 271 -11.43 0.95 5.71
N PHE A 272 -10.91 0.88 4.48
CA PHE A 272 -11.51 1.50 3.29
C PHE A 272 -13.01 1.24 3.14
N LEU A 273 -13.49 0.04 3.50
CA LEU A 273 -14.91 -0.31 3.36
C LEU A 273 -15.85 0.62 4.16
N THR A 274 -15.33 1.26 5.20
CA THR A 274 -16.09 2.15 6.11
C THR A 274 -15.47 3.53 6.27
N ALA A 275 -14.23 3.72 5.82
CA ALA A 275 -13.51 4.98 5.94
C ALA A 275 -14.11 6.06 5.02
N PRO A 276 -14.07 7.34 5.43
CA PRO A 276 -14.36 8.46 4.55
C PRO A 276 -13.27 8.58 3.47
N THR A 277 -13.65 9.02 2.28
CA THR A 277 -12.74 9.25 1.15
C THR A 277 -12.74 10.69 0.69
N TYR A 278 -13.68 11.51 1.17
CA TYR A 278 -13.82 12.92 0.86
C TYR A 278 -14.43 13.71 2.03
N ALA A 279 -14.27 15.02 1.95
CA ALA A 279 -14.97 16.01 2.76
C ALA A 279 -15.19 17.28 1.93
N GLU A 280 -15.71 18.34 2.53
CA GLU A 280 -15.82 19.63 1.86
C GLU A 280 -14.42 20.06 1.34
N ARG A 281 -14.32 20.33 0.04
CA ARG A 281 -13.08 20.75 -0.63
C ARG A 281 -11.87 19.81 -0.42
N THR A 282 -12.10 18.57 0.01
CA THR A 282 -11.01 17.67 0.40
C THR A 282 -11.24 16.26 -0.12
N LEU A 283 -10.19 15.66 -0.71
CA LEU A 283 -10.16 14.25 -1.11
C LEU A 283 -9.09 13.49 -0.30
N LEU A 284 -9.32 12.21 -0.02
CA LEU A 284 -8.37 11.35 0.66
C LEU A 284 -7.85 10.28 -0.29
N VAL A 285 -6.52 10.05 -0.33
CA VAL A 285 -5.89 9.05 -1.20
C VAL A 285 -5.05 8.05 -0.41
N GLY A 286 -4.87 6.87 -0.97
CA GLY A 286 -4.06 5.82 -0.39
C GLY A 286 -4.52 5.43 1.02
N GLU A 287 -3.57 5.23 1.90
CA GLU A 287 -3.82 4.78 3.27
C GLU A 287 -4.57 5.84 4.12
N ALA A 288 -4.57 7.13 3.75
CA ALA A 288 -5.42 8.13 4.38
C ALA A 288 -6.92 7.81 4.17
N ALA A 289 -7.28 7.16 3.08
CA ALA A 289 -8.62 6.61 2.79
C ALA A 289 -8.77 5.14 3.24
N GLY A 290 -7.82 4.57 3.99
CA GLY A 290 -7.84 3.17 4.41
C GLY A 290 -7.53 2.17 3.28
N LEU A 291 -6.98 2.62 2.16
CA LEU A 291 -6.71 1.83 0.95
C LEU A 291 -5.40 1.02 1.08
N VAL A 292 -5.41 0.05 1.99
CA VAL A 292 -4.40 -1.03 2.05
C VAL A 292 -5.14 -2.35 1.93
N ASN A 293 -4.63 -3.24 1.08
CA ASN A 293 -5.26 -4.54 0.83
C ASN A 293 -5.38 -5.33 2.14
N PRO A 294 -6.60 -5.71 2.54
CA PRO A 294 -6.82 -6.35 3.83
C PRO A 294 -6.29 -7.78 3.94
N LEU A 295 -5.93 -8.42 2.83
CA LEU A 295 -5.36 -9.78 2.80
C LEU A 295 -3.82 -9.73 2.79
N THR A 296 -3.23 -8.86 1.97
CA THR A 296 -1.79 -8.85 1.69
C THR A 296 -1.03 -7.71 2.36
N GLY A 297 -1.72 -6.68 2.85
CA GLY A 297 -1.05 -5.50 3.42
C GLY A 297 -0.44 -4.55 2.37
N GLU A 298 -0.64 -4.80 1.09
CA GLU A 298 -0.17 -3.92 0.02
C GLU A 298 -0.94 -2.60 -0.01
N GLY A 299 -0.22 -1.50 -0.19
CA GLY A 299 -0.82 -0.17 -0.19
C GLY A 299 -0.23 0.80 -1.20
N ILE A 300 0.98 0.53 -1.76
CA ILE A 300 1.63 1.43 -2.72
C ILE A 300 0.81 1.53 -4.01
N ASP A 301 0.36 0.40 -4.53
CA ASP A 301 -0.46 0.29 -5.74
C ASP A 301 -1.79 1.05 -5.61
N TYR A 302 -2.50 0.87 -4.49
CA TYR A 302 -3.75 1.61 -4.23
C TYR A 302 -3.50 3.09 -3.98
N ALA A 303 -2.36 3.45 -3.39
CA ALA A 303 -1.99 4.86 -3.21
C ALA A 303 -1.74 5.54 -4.56
N LEU A 304 -0.93 4.94 -5.43
CA LEU A 304 -0.66 5.45 -6.78
C LEU A 304 -1.97 5.58 -7.59
N GLU A 305 -2.77 4.51 -7.62
CA GLU A 305 -4.00 4.47 -8.40
C GLU A 305 -5.06 5.45 -7.89
N SER A 306 -5.27 5.55 -6.56
CA SER A 306 -6.19 6.54 -5.99
C SER A 306 -5.69 7.98 -6.16
N GLY A 307 -4.37 8.20 -6.17
CA GLY A 307 -3.77 9.49 -6.50
C GLY A 307 -4.11 9.93 -7.93
N LYS A 308 -3.98 9.01 -8.90
CA LYS A 308 -4.41 9.24 -10.29
C LYS A 308 -5.91 9.53 -10.37
N VAL A 309 -6.76 8.70 -9.75
CA VAL A 309 -8.22 8.91 -9.75
C VAL A 309 -8.60 10.24 -9.10
N ALA A 310 -7.93 10.64 -8.02
CA ALA A 310 -8.16 11.94 -7.38
C ALA A 310 -7.79 13.10 -8.31
N ALA A 311 -6.65 13.00 -9.00
CA ALA A 311 -6.22 14.01 -9.97
C ALA A 311 -7.23 14.14 -11.13
N GLU A 312 -7.63 13.04 -11.75
CA GLU A 312 -8.63 13.01 -12.80
C GLU A 312 -9.98 13.60 -12.34
N HIS A 313 -10.36 13.37 -11.10
CA HIS A 313 -11.58 13.91 -10.52
C HIS A 313 -11.46 15.42 -10.27
N VAL A 314 -10.33 15.88 -9.70
CA VAL A 314 -10.07 17.31 -9.50
C VAL A 314 -10.09 18.08 -10.82
N LEU A 315 -9.48 17.54 -11.87
CA LEU A 315 -9.54 18.16 -13.21
C LEU A 315 -11.00 18.37 -13.69
N ARG A 316 -11.90 17.40 -13.43
CA ARG A 316 -13.33 17.54 -13.74
C ARG A 316 -14.02 18.62 -12.89
N LEU A 317 -13.67 18.74 -11.60
CA LEU A 317 -14.18 19.83 -10.76
C LEU A 317 -13.75 21.20 -11.28
N PHE A 318 -12.50 21.33 -11.74
CA PHE A 318 -12.00 22.57 -12.33
C PHE A 318 -12.67 22.89 -13.66
N ALA A 319 -12.85 21.90 -14.54
CA ALA A 319 -13.51 22.07 -15.83
C ALA A 319 -14.98 22.50 -15.69
N SER A 320 -15.68 22.02 -14.67
CA SER A 320 -17.08 22.40 -14.40
C SER A 320 -17.22 23.63 -13.50
N ALA A 321 -16.13 24.10 -12.87
CA ALA A 321 -16.12 25.09 -11.80
C ALA A 321 -17.08 24.76 -10.63
N ASP A 322 -17.45 23.49 -10.47
CA ASP A 322 -18.37 23.01 -9.42
C ASP A 322 -17.62 22.16 -8.39
N PHE A 323 -17.43 22.74 -7.22
CA PHE A 323 -16.77 22.13 -6.06
C PHE A 323 -17.76 21.80 -4.94
N SER A 324 -19.01 21.64 -5.26
CA SER A 324 -20.08 21.28 -4.32
C SER A 324 -19.85 19.89 -3.71
N LEU A 325 -20.36 19.69 -2.50
CA LEU A 325 -20.23 18.41 -1.81
C LEU A 325 -20.79 17.20 -2.60
N PRO A 326 -21.90 17.31 -3.35
CA PRO A 326 -22.34 16.23 -4.25
C PRO A 326 -21.31 15.87 -5.32
N ARG A 327 -20.61 16.85 -5.90
CA ARG A 327 -19.54 16.60 -6.88
C ARG A 327 -18.32 15.96 -6.26
N LEU A 328 -17.95 16.36 -5.05
CA LEU A 328 -16.88 15.70 -4.30
C LEU A 328 -17.25 14.25 -3.94
N ALA A 329 -18.53 13.97 -3.68
CA ALA A 329 -19.02 12.62 -3.42
C ALA A 329 -18.90 11.68 -4.63
N ASP A 330 -18.82 12.21 -5.85
CA ASP A 330 -18.58 11.40 -7.07
C ASP A 330 -17.21 10.68 -6.99
N TYR A 331 -16.24 11.28 -6.33
CA TYR A 331 -14.95 10.62 -6.06
C TYR A 331 -15.10 9.37 -5.20
N ASP A 332 -15.90 9.41 -4.12
CA ASP A 332 -16.18 8.21 -3.30
C ASP A 332 -16.83 7.13 -4.18
N ARG A 333 -17.79 7.47 -5.02
CA ARG A 333 -18.43 6.50 -5.93
C ARG A 333 -17.42 5.84 -6.86
N LEU A 334 -16.49 6.62 -7.44
CA LEU A 334 -15.41 6.09 -8.29
C LEU A 334 -14.51 5.11 -7.54
N LEU A 335 -14.06 5.45 -6.33
CA LEU A 335 -13.24 4.57 -5.51
C LEU A 335 -13.99 3.30 -5.09
N ARG A 336 -15.29 3.44 -4.68
CA ARG A 336 -16.11 2.27 -4.30
C ARG A 336 -16.34 1.34 -5.48
N GLN A 337 -16.68 1.85 -6.65
CA GLN A 337 -16.82 1.04 -7.87
C GLN A 337 -15.53 0.28 -8.20
N ARG A 338 -14.36 0.90 -7.99
CA ARG A 338 -13.07 0.35 -8.36
C ARG A 338 -12.54 -0.68 -7.37
N PHE A 339 -12.71 -0.46 -6.05
CA PHE A 339 -12.02 -1.23 -5.03
C PHE A 339 -12.92 -1.99 -4.06
N GLN A 340 -14.19 -1.60 -3.87
CA GLN A 340 -15.01 -2.12 -2.78
C GLN A 340 -15.21 -3.64 -2.86
N ARG A 341 -15.48 -4.18 -4.06
CA ARG A 341 -15.67 -5.61 -4.24
C ARG A 341 -14.40 -6.40 -3.92
N LEU A 342 -13.26 -5.94 -4.42
CA LEU A 342 -11.95 -6.53 -4.14
C LEU A 342 -11.68 -6.57 -2.63
N PHE A 343 -11.83 -5.43 -1.96
CA PHE A 343 -11.56 -5.32 -0.52
C PHE A 343 -12.48 -6.20 0.32
N ARG A 344 -13.77 -6.35 -0.08
CA ARG A 344 -14.68 -7.30 0.57
C ARG A 344 -14.21 -8.75 0.41
N VAL A 345 -13.83 -9.15 -0.81
CA VAL A 345 -13.34 -10.52 -1.06
C VAL A 345 -12.04 -10.77 -0.29
N CYS A 346 -11.09 -9.84 -0.32
CA CYS A 346 -9.84 -9.95 0.42
C CYS A 346 -10.06 -10.04 1.94
N SER A 347 -10.96 -9.21 2.50
CA SER A 347 -11.33 -9.27 3.92
C SER A 347 -11.92 -10.63 4.30
N LEU A 348 -12.88 -11.12 3.54
CA LEU A 348 -13.49 -12.43 3.76
C LEU A 348 -12.47 -13.57 3.63
N THR A 349 -11.59 -13.51 2.62
CA THR A 349 -10.54 -14.51 2.43
C THR A 349 -9.59 -14.53 3.63
N ARG A 350 -9.13 -13.37 4.10
CA ARG A 350 -8.31 -13.26 5.31
C ARG A 350 -9.02 -13.88 6.52
N ASP A 351 -10.27 -13.46 6.78
CA ASP A 351 -10.98 -13.82 8.00
C ASP A 351 -11.38 -15.31 8.06
N LEU A 352 -11.63 -15.92 6.90
CA LEU A 352 -12.03 -17.33 6.81
C LEU A 352 -10.86 -18.29 6.68
N PHE A 353 -9.81 -17.91 5.93
CA PHE A 353 -8.78 -18.88 5.51
C PHE A 353 -7.41 -18.65 6.15
N VAL A 354 -7.06 -17.41 6.53
CA VAL A 354 -5.77 -17.13 7.16
C VAL A 354 -5.87 -17.38 8.67
N ASN A 355 -5.91 -18.65 9.04
CA ASN A 355 -6.00 -19.10 10.42
C ASN A 355 -5.25 -20.44 10.63
N PRO A 356 -4.94 -20.82 11.87
CA PRO A 356 -4.13 -22.01 12.17
C PRO A 356 -4.67 -23.34 11.62
N LEU A 357 -6.01 -23.47 11.46
CA LEU A 357 -6.64 -24.70 11.03
C LEU A 357 -6.63 -24.88 9.50
N LEU A 358 -6.76 -23.79 8.75
CA LEU A 358 -7.01 -23.85 7.30
C LEU A 358 -5.79 -23.51 6.45
N ILE A 359 -4.81 -22.75 6.97
CA ILE A 359 -3.70 -22.28 6.14
C ILE A 359 -2.83 -23.42 5.57
N ASN A 360 -2.51 -24.43 6.37
CA ASN A 360 -1.71 -25.57 5.93
C ASN A 360 -2.45 -26.42 4.88
N PRO A 361 -3.74 -26.86 5.10
CA PRO A 361 -4.49 -27.56 4.07
C PRO A 361 -4.66 -26.75 2.79
N MET A 362 -4.86 -25.43 2.88
CA MET A 362 -4.99 -24.56 1.70
C MET A 362 -3.71 -24.50 0.87
N VAL A 363 -2.56 -24.29 1.50
CA VAL A 363 -1.27 -24.27 0.79
C VAL A 363 -0.99 -25.63 0.18
N ARG A 364 -1.27 -26.73 0.90
CA ARG A 364 -1.15 -28.09 0.35
C ARG A 364 -2.05 -28.33 -0.85
N LEU A 365 -3.32 -27.92 -0.78
CA LEU A 365 -4.26 -28.03 -1.89
C LEU A 365 -3.83 -27.19 -3.09
N ALA A 366 -3.33 -25.96 -2.86
CA ALA A 366 -2.78 -25.11 -3.91
C ALA A 366 -1.52 -25.71 -4.57
N ALA A 367 -0.72 -26.50 -3.84
CA ALA A 367 0.40 -27.24 -4.40
C ALA A 367 -0.05 -28.32 -5.39
N LEU A 368 -1.18 -29.00 -5.10
CA LEU A 368 -1.74 -30.08 -5.90
C LEU A 368 -2.65 -29.60 -7.05
N ARG A 369 -3.19 -28.37 -6.96
CA ARG A 369 -4.20 -27.83 -7.88
C ARG A 369 -3.70 -26.51 -8.52
N PRO A 370 -3.08 -26.57 -9.74
CA PRO A 370 -2.56 -25.40 -10.44
C PRO A 370 -3.62 -24.31 -10.70
N ASP A 371 -4.86 -24.69 -10.98
CA ASP A 371 -5.99 -23.79 -11.19
C ASP A 371 -6.34 -23.01 -9.91
N LEU A 372 -6.39 -23.68 -8.76
CA LEU A 372 -6.63 -23.05 -7.46
C LEU A 372 -5.48 -22.15 -7.06
N LYS A 373 -4.23 -22.60 -7.26
CA LYS A 373 -3.02 -21.81 -7.02
C LYS A 373 -3.10 -20.47 -7.72
N MET A 374 -3.39 -20.47 -9.03
CA MET A 374 -3.47 -19.24 -9.81
C MET A 374 -4.64 -18.32 -9.38
N VAL A 375 -5.77 -18.89 -8.96
CA VAL A 375 -6.90 -18.12 -8.43
C VAL A 375 -6.51 -17.41 -7.14
N LEU A 376 -5.85 -18.09 -6.21
CA LEU A 376 -5.40 -17.49 -4.93
C LEU A 376 -4.40 -16.36 -5.16
N ILE A 377 -3.44 -16.55 -6.07
CA ILE A 377 -2.45 -15.54 -6.44
C ILE A 377 -3.13 -14.30 -7.06
N ARG A 378 -4.10 -14.51 -7.96
CA ARG A 378 -4.84 -13.39 -8.56
C ARG A 378 -5.70 -12.63 -7.55
N ILE A 379 -6.28 -13.30 -6.56
CA ILE A 379 -6.99 -12.65 -5.45
C ILE A 379 -5.98 -11.84 -4.61
N ALA A 380 -4.85 -12.42 -4.26
CA ALA A 380 -3.83 -11.77 -3.45
C ALA A 380 -3.29 -10.49 -4.12
N PHE A 381 -2.95 -10.55 -5.39
CA PHE A 381 -2.38 -9.40 -6.14
C PHE A 381 -3.43 -8.53 -6.86
N GLY A 382 -4.72 -8.71 -6.55
CA GLY A 382 -5.77 -7.75 -6.90
C GLY A 382 -6.11 -7.64 -8.38
N GLU A 383 -6.08 -8.73 -9.15
CA GLU A 383 -6.53 -8.73 -10.56
C GLU A 383 -8.05 -8.47 -10.66
N GLN A 384 -8.44 -7.28 -11.13
CA GLN A 384 -9.86 -6.88 -11.21
C GLN A 384 -10.71 -7.85 -12.03
N ASN A 385 -10.24 -8.29 -13.21
CA ASN A 385 -11.03 -9.13 -14.12
C ASN A 385 -11.24 -10.55 -13.58
N THR A 386 -10.40 -11.01 -12.66
CA THR A 386 -10.61 -12.30 -11.99
C THR A 386 -11.76 -12.21 -11.01
N LEU A 387 -11.98 -11.04 -10.40
CA LEU A 387 -13.00 -10.82 -9.38
C LEU A 387 -14.40 -10.56 -9.96
N GLU A 388 -14.52 -10.10 -11.19
CA GLU A 388 -15.81 -9.97 -11.88
C GLU A 388 -16.49 -11.35 -12.03
N ASN A 389 -15.69 -12.41 -12.16
CA ASN A 389 -16.14 -13.79 -12.34
C ASN A 389 -15.99 -14.68 -11.08
N ILE A 390 -15.36 -14.20 -9.99
CA ILE A 390 -15.18 -14.96 -8.75
C ILE A 390 -16.18 -14.45 -7.70
N THR A 391 -17.14 -15.29 -7.37
CA THR A 391 -17.92 -15.17 -6.14
C THR A 391 -17.28 -16.06 -5.07
N VAL A 392 -17.40 -15.68 -3.78
CA VAL A 392 -16.98 -16.53 -2.64
C VAL A 392 -17.53 -17.94 -2.81
N ARG A 393 -18.76 -18.09 -3.32
CA ARG A 393 -19.38 -19.38 -3.64
C ARG A 393 -18.61 -20.15 -4.72
N ARG A 394 -18.01 -19.52 -5.72
CA ARG A 394 -17.16 -20.18 -6.74
C ARG A 394 -15.81 -20.61 -6.17
N VAL A 395 -15.20 -19.79 -5.30
CA VAL A 395 -13.97 -20.17 -4.59
C VAL A 395 -14.24 -21.38 -3.69
N LEU A 396 -15.28 -21.30 -2.87
CA LEU A 396 -15.68 -22.42 -2.01
C LEU A 396 -16.02 -23.68 -2.82
N ARG A 397 -16.78 -23.57 -3.92
CA ARG A 397 -17.04 -24.70 -4.81
C ARG A 397 -15.75 -25.30 -5.38
N ARG A 398 -14.77 -24.50 -5.79
CA ARG A 398 -13.49 -25.01 -6.32
C ARG A 398 -12.60 -25.62 -5.23
N VAL A 399 -12.72 -25.16 -4.00
CA VAL A 399 -11.99 -25.71 -2.84
C VAL A 399 -12.62 -27.05 -2.40
N PHE A 400 -13.96 -27.16 -2.41
CA PHE A 400 -14.69 -28.31 -1.85
C PHE A 400 -15.32 -29.24 -2.90
N ALA A 401 -15.35 -28.89 -4.19
CA ALA A 401 -15.72 -29.75 -5.29
C ALA A 401 -14.46 -30.35 -5.91
N GLY A 402 -13.96 -31.40 -5.27
CA GLY A 402 -12.87 -32.24 -5.76
C GLY A 402 -13.38 -33.49 -6.40
#